data_b7d4d1477088129ace839b04a42ee8f5
#
_entry.id   b7d4d1477088129ace839b04a42ee8f5
#
_cell.length_a   1.000
_cell.length_b   1.000
_cell.length_c   1.000
_cell.angle_alpha   90.00
_cell.angle_beta   90.00
_cell.angle_gamma   90.00
#
_symmetry.space_group_name_H-M   'P 1'
#
loop_
_entity.id
_entity.type
_entity.pdbx_description
1 polymer ?
#
loop_
_entity_poly.entity_id
_entity_poly.type
_entity_poly.pdbx_seq_one_letter_code
_entity_poly.pdbx_strand_id
1 'polypeptide(L)'
;SAASDVYKRQTLGSTGEAGRGFVDDLLQVDISNLVSAFLGGVIFNASNILLSSSMSLAGMSVAFPVGVGLALVLGVFINYFSAPQGDATVLFSGVFLIVLAIIFNGIASGKVAKGGTYQAMRKKGIIIAVCAGILMAFFYRFVAAAMDLENLETPTAGMMTPYSALFVFAVGIFVSNFFFNTLVMKKPFVGKPIAYSDYFSGNMKTHLVGILGGTIWALGTACSYIAAGKAGAAISYALGQGATCLLYTSPSPRDMRRS
;
A
#
# COMPACT_ATOMS: atom_id res chain seq x y z
N SER A 1 3.87 29.08 19.49
CA SER A 1 5.07 29.55 18.77
C SER A 1 5.04 29.03 17.35
N ALA A 2 5.62 29.78 16.39
CA ALA A 2 5.60 29.43 14.96
C ALA A 2 5.99 27.97 14.66
N ALA A 3 6.96 27.39 15.37
CA ALA A 3 7.36 26.00 15.22
C ALA A 3 6.26 25.00 15.66
N SER A 4 5.52 25.31 16.74
CA SER A 4 4.38 24.49 17.19
C SER A 4 3.21 24.56 16.20
N ASP A 5 3.00 25.72 15.59
CA ASP A 5 1.91 25.92 14.63
C ASP A 5 2.23 25.25 13.30
N VAL A 6 3.50 25.31 12.86
CA VAL A 6 4.00 24.55 11.70
C VAL A 6 3.86 23.04 11.91
N TYR A 7 4.20 22.54 13.12
CA TYR A 7 4.06 21.11 13.44
C TYR A 7 2.60 20.65 13.44
N LYS A 8 1.70 21.45 14.06
CA LYS A 8 0.26 21.16 14.06
C LYS A 8 -0.33 21.17 12.64
N ARG A 9 0.05 22.12 11.81
CA ARG A 9 -0.38 22.20 10.40
C ARG A 9 0.10 21.02 9.57
N GLN A 10 1.31 20.53 9.84
CA GLN A 10 1.89 19.40 9.10
C GLN A 10 1.36 18.02 9.56
N THR A 11 0.86 17.90 10.78
CA THR A 11 0.44 16.61 11.36
C THR A 11 -1.07 16.45 11.53
N LEU A 12 -1.79 17.53 11.79
CA LEU A 12 -3.23 17.49 12.11
C LEU A 12 -4.13 18.17 11.06
N GLY A 13 -3.57 18.54 9.92
CA GLY A 13 -4.30 19.31 8.91
C GLY A 13 -4.53 20.75 9.34
N SER A 14 -5.37 21.45 8.61
CA SER A 14 -5.68 22.86 8.87
C SER A 14 -6.69 23.02 10.02
N THR A 15 -6.25 22.77 11.25
CA THR A 15 -7.00 23.13 12.45
C THR A 15 -6.64 24.53 12.97
N GLY A 16 -5.81 25.29 12.25
CA GLY A 16 -5.31 26.60 12.61
C GLY A 16 -5.87 27.73 11.73
N GLU A 17 -5.48 28.99 12.04
CA GLU A 17 -5.92 30.21 11.33
C GLU A 17 -5.42 30.32 9.88
N ALA A 18 -4.46 29.47 9.46
CA ALA A 18 -3.97 29.40 8.09
C ALA A 18 -4.03 27.95 7.58
N GLY A 19 -4.58 27.79 6.41
CA GLY A 19 -4.76 26.49 5.75
C GLY A 19 -6.25 26.22 5.46
N ARG A 20 -6.51 25.20 4.62
CA ARG A 20 -7.85 24.85 4.17
C ARG A 20 -8.46 23.81 5.12
N GLY A 21 -9.69 24.03 5.59
CA GLY A 21 -10.44 23.07 6.41
C GLY A 21 -10.72 21.79 5.63
N PHE A 22 -10.85 20.66 6.31
CA PHE A 22 -11.08 19.35 5.64
C PHE A 22 -12.32 19.36 4.74
N VAL A 23 -13.43 19.96 5.20
CA VAL A 23 -14.67 20.04 4.41
C VAL A 23 -14.51 21.01 3.24
N ASP A 24 -13.90 22.16 3.47
CA ASP A 24 -13.65 23.17 2.44
C ASP A 24 -12.70 22.62 1.37
N ASP A 25 -11.72 21.83 1.79
CA ASP A 25 -10.80 21.15 0.87
C ASP A 25 -11.55 20.16 -0.01
N LEU A 26 -12.43 19.33 0.55
CA LEU A 26 -13.23 18.38 -0.24
C LEU A 26 -14.22 19.04 -1.21
N LEU A 27 -14.79 20.18 -0.83
CA LEU A 27 -15.81 20.88 -1.64
C LEU A 27 -15.20 21.60 -2.86
N GLN A 28 -13.93 22.01 -2.78
CA GLN A 28 -13.26 22.74 -3.86
C GLN A 28 -12.49 21.85 -4.82
N VAL A 29 -12.34 20.55 -4.51
CA VAL A 29 -11.54 19.61 -5.32
C VAL A 29 -12.15 19.41 -6.71
N ASP A 30 -11.29 19.44 -7.71
CA ASP A 30 -11.68 19.04 -9.06
C ASP A 30 -12.08 17.58 -9.13
N ILE A 31 -13.16 17.29 -9.86
CA ILE A 31 -13.68 15.93 -10.02
C ILE A 31 -12.60 14.96 -10.53
N SER A 32 -11.70 15.41 -11.38
CA SER A 32 -10.57 14.61 -11.89
C SER A 32 -9.64 14.14 -10.78
N ASN A 33 -9.32 15.00 -9.82
CA ASN A 33 -8.45 14.70 -8.68
C ASN A 33 -9.18 13.80 -7.68
N LEU A 34 -10.47 14.06 -7.44
CA LEU A 34 -11.30 13.20 -6.60
C LEU A 34 -11.40 11.78 -7.16
N VAL A 35 -11.66 11.65 -8.47
CA VAL A 35 -11.70 10.35 -9.15
C VAL A 35 -10.32 9.68 -9.13
N SER A 36 -9.24 10.43 -9.31
CA SER A 36 -7.88 9.90 -9.25
C SER A 36 -7.57 9.27 -7.89
N ALA A 37 -7.80 9.99 -6.78
CA ALA A 37 -7.57 9.47 -5.44
C ALA A 37 -8.47 8.25 -5.13
N PHE A 38 -9.74 8.30 -5.54
CA PHE A 38 -10.67 7.18 -5.40
C PHE A 38 -10.21 5.94 -6.16
N LEU A 39 -9.79 6.09 -7.43
CA LEU A 39 -9.25 5.00 -8.24
C LEU A 39 -7.96 4.43 -7.64
N GLY A 40 -7.11 5.28 -7.07
CA GLY A 40 -5.96 4.81 -6.28
C GLY A 40 -6.39 3.83 -5.19
N GLY A 41 -7.46 4.13 -4.46
CA GLY A 41 -8.04 3.24 -3.45
C GLY A 41 -8.58 1.92 -4.01
N VAL A 42 -9.28 1.98 -5.14
CA VAL A 42 -9.80 0.78 -5.83
C VAL A 42 -8.66 -0.14 -6.29
N ILE A 43 -7.64 0.42 -6.94
CA ILE A 43 -6.46 -0.31 -7.43
C ILE A 43 -5.69 -0.93 -6.25
N PHE A 44 -5.50 -0.17 -5.18
CA PHE A 44 -4.84 -0.66 -3.97
C PHE A 44 -5.58 -1.84 -3.35
N ASN A 45 -6.90 -1.75 -3.21
CA ASN A 45 -7.72 -2.83 -2.66
C ASN A 45 -7.68 -4.10 -3.52
N ALA A 46 -7.82 -3.97 -4.84
CA ALA A 46 -7.68 -5.09 -5.77
C ALA A 46 -6.32 -5.78 -5.61
N SER A 47 -5.24 -5.01 -5.55
CA SER A 47 -3.90 -5.49 -5.35
C SER A 47 -3.75 -6.25 -4.02
N ASN A 48 -4.27 -5.71 -2.90
CA ASN A 48 -4.20 -6.34 -1.59
C ASN A 48 -4.94 -7.67 -1.53
N ILE A 49 -6.10 -7.77 -2.15
CA ILE A 49 -6.87 -9.00 -2.22
C ILE A 49 -6.13 -10.07 -3.02
N LEU A 50 -5.51 -9.70 -4.14
CA LEU A 50 -4.65 -10.60 -4.90
C LEU A 50 -3.42 -11.02 -4.09
N LEU A 51 -2.78 -10.10 -3.40
CA LEU A 51 -1.63 -10.38 -2.55
C LEU A 51 -1.97 -11.35 -1.42
N SER A 52 -3.10 -11.14 -0.74
CA SER A 52 -3.61 -12.05 0.31
C SER A 52 -3.90 -13.45 -0.26
N SER A 53 -4.49 -13.52 -1.45
CA SER A 53 -4.73 -14.79 -2.15
C SER A 53 -3.42 -15.49 -2.55
N SER A 54 -2.43 -14.73 -2.97
CA SER A 54 -1.09 -15.22 -3.29
C SER A 54 -0.40 -15.81 -2.05
N MET A 55 -0.53 -15.15 -0.89
CA MET A 55 0.02 -15.65 0.38
C MET A 55 -0.58 -16.99 0.78
N SER A 56 -1.87 -17.20 0.54
CA SER A 56 -2.55 -18.48 0.80
C SER A 56 -2.04 -19.62 -0.11
N LEU A 57 -1.56 -19.31 -1.30
CA LEU A 57 -1.07 -20.28 -2.30
C LEU A 57 0.43 -20.54 -2.22
N ALA A 58 1.24 -19.49 -2.08
CA ALA A 58 2.70 -19.57 -2.15
C ALA A 58 3.39 -19.41 -0.78
N GLY A 59 2.62 -19.04 0.25
CA GLY A 59 3.16 -18.66 1.55
C GLY A 59 3.63 -17.21 1.59
N MET A 60 3.63 -16.64 2.79
CA MET A 60 3.98 -15.24 3.02
C MET A 60 5.44 -14.92 2.62
N SER A 61 6.37 -15.84 2.93
CA SER A 61 7.80 -15.68 2.64
C SER A 61 8.15 -15.60 1.14
N VAL A 62 7.24 -16.01 0.27
CA VAL A 62 7.40 -15.94 -1.19
C VAL A 62 6.54 -14.81 -1.77
N ALA A 63 5.26 -14.76 -1.38
CA ALA A 63 4.29 -13.83 -1.95
C ALA A 63 4.63 -12.37 -1.65
N PHE A 64 5.10 -12.06 -0.44
CA PHE A 64 5.44 -10.70 -0.05
C PHE A 64 6.65 -10.14 -0.80
N PRO A 65 7.81 -10.81 -0.81
CA PRO A 65 8.97 -10.30 -1.56
C PRO A 65 8.69 -10.15 -3.05
N VAL A 66 7.93 -11.07 -3.64
CA VAL A 66 7.59 -10.98 -5.07
C VAL A 66 6.58 -9.88 -5.32
N GLY A 67 5.47 -9.83 -4.59
CA GLY A 67 4.40 -8.86 -4.82
C GLY A 67 4.80 -7.45 -4.39
N VAL A 68 5.15 -7.26 -3.12
CA VAL A 68 5.49 -5.93 -2.56
C VAL A 68 6.85 -5.45 -3.07
N GLY A 69 7.83 -6.36 -3.23
CA GLY A 69 9.13 -6.00 -3.78
C GLY A 69 9.03 -5.54 -5.23
N LEU A 70 8.25 -6.24 -6.07
CA LEU A 70 7.98 -5.81 -7.45
C LEU A 70 7.21 -4.48 -7.47
N ALA A 71 6.21 -4.31 -6.59
CA ALA A 71 5.47 -3.07 -6.43
C ALA A 71 6.41 -1.91 -6.10
N LEU A 72 7.37 -2.13 -5.18
CA LEU A 72 8.35 -1.13 -4.79
C LEU A 72 9.21 -0.71 -5.98
N VAL A 73 9.80 -1.67 -6.69
CA VAL A 73 10.65 -1.39 -7.84
C VAL A 73 9.91 -0.61 -8.91
N LEU A 74 8.77 -1.13 -9.38
CA LEU A 74 7.97 -0.47 -10.42
C LEU A 74 7.40 0.87 -9.94
N GLY A 75 6.92 0.93 -8.69
CA GLY A 75 6.33 2.15 -8.13
C GLY A 75 7.34 3.27 -7.97
N VAL A 76 8.59 2.97 -7.61
CA VAL A 76 9.66 3.98 -7.59
C VAL A 76 9.88 4.54 -8.99
N PHE A 77 10.00 3.70 -10.02
CA PHE A 77 10.12 4.18 -11.39
C PHE A 77 8.93 5.05 -11.81
N ILE A 78 7.70 4.56 -11.60
CA ILE A 78 6.47 5.27 -11.98
C ILE A 78 6.39 6.64 -11.29
N ASN A 79 6.64 6.70 -9.98
CA ASN A 79 6.54 7.96 -9.23
C ASN A 79 7.70 8.90 -9.53
N TYR A 80 8.92 8.40 -9.71
CA TYR A 80 10.07 9.22 -10.04
C TYR A 80 9.94 9.88 -11.41
N PHE A 81 9.58 9.13 -12.45
CA PHE A 81 9.39 9.70 -13.79
C PHE A 81 8.19 10.64 -13.90
N SER A 82 7.27 10.58 -12.93
CA SER A 82 6.12 11.48 -12.89
C SER A 82 6.41 12.81 -12.21
N ALA A 83 7.23 12.78 -11.17
CA ALA A 83 7.64 13.94 -10.39
C ALA A 83 9.07 13.70 -9.87
N PRO A 84 10.10 13.98 -10.67
CA PRO A 84 11.49 13.75 -10.30
C PRO A 84 11.87 14.61 -9.10
N GLN A 85 12.18 13.98 -7.96
CA GLN A 85 12.68 14.66 -6.76
C GLN A 85 13.73 13.77 -6.09
N GLY A 86 14.75 14.40 -5.51
CA GLY A 86 15.86 13.71 -4.84
C GLY A 86 16.96 13.26 -5.80
N ASP A 87 18.00 12.65 -5.23
CA ASP A 87 19.15 12.14 -5.99
C ASP A 87 18.81 10.80 -6.66
N ALA A 88 18.75 10.82 -7.99
CA ALA A 88 18.46 9.64 -8.82
C ALA A 88 19.46 8.49 -8.56
N THR A 89 20.76 8.82 -8.39
CA THR A 89 21.81 7.81 -8.22
C THR A 89 21.62 7.02 -6.93
N VAL A 90 21.33 7.71 -5.84
CA VAL A 90 21.08 7.09 -4.53
C VAL A 90 19.78 6.27 -4.58
N LEU A 91 18.71 6.83 -5.17
CA LEU A 91 17.41 6.17 -5.27
C LEU A 91 17.51 4.87 -6.07
N PHE A 92 18.07 4.91 -7.28
CA PHE A 92 18.16 3.74 -8.14
C PHE A 92 19.20 2.72 -7.66
N SER A 93 20.25 3.14 -6.95
CA SER A 93 21.15 2.22 -6.25
C SER A 93 20.42 1.42 -5.18
N GLY A 94 19.54 2.07 -4.40
CA GLY A 94 18.67 1.40 -3.44
C GLY A 94 17.71 0.41 -4.11
N VAL A 95 17.08 0.80 -5.21
CA VAL A 95 16.21 -0.08 -6.01
C VAL A 95 16.98 -1.31 -6.50
N PHE A 96 18.19 -1.14 -7.00
CA PHE A 96 19.05 -2.24 -7.44
C PHE A 96 19.33 -3.25 -6.31
N LEU A 97 19.67 -2.77 -5.11
CA LEU A 97 19.87 -3.64 -3.94
C LEU A 97 18.60 -4.41 -3.55
N ILE A 98 17.44 -3.79 -3.68
CA ILE A 98 16.16 -4.45 -3.42
C ILE A 98 15.88 -5.55 -4.46
N VAL A 99 16.17 -5.30 -5.74
CA VAL A 99 16.04 -6.31 -6.79
C VAL A 99 16.92 -7.53 -6.48
N LEU A 100 18.16 -7.30 -6.07
CA LEU A 100 19.05 -8.38 -5.63
C LEU A 100 18.48 -9.15 -4.44
N ALA A 101 17.94 -8.45 -3.45
CA ALA A 101 17.33 -9.07 -2.28
C ALA A 101 16.11 -9.95 -2.66
N ILE A 102 15.28 -9.50 -3.60
CA ILE A 102 14.13 -10.27 -4.11
C ILE A 102 14.62 -11.55 -4.82
N ILE A 103 15.66 -11.45 -5.64
CA ILE A 103 16.25 -12.59 -6.35
C ILE A 103 16.80 -13.61 -5.36
N PHE A 104 17.60 -13.19 -4.38
CA PHE A 104 18.16 -14.09 -3.37
C PHE A 104 17.07 -14.75 -2.52
N ASN A 105 16.03 -14.00 -2.15
CA ASN A 105 14.88 -14.55 -1.43
C ASN A 105 14.13 -15.60 -2.28
N GLY A 106 13.94 -15.33 -3.56
CA GLY A 106 13.34 -16.26 -4.53
C GLY A 106 14.14 -17.58 -4.65
N ILE A 107 15.46 -17.49 -4.74
CA ILE A 107 16.37 -18.65 -4.79
C ILE A 107 16.31 -19.45 -3.49
N ALA A 108 16.40 -18.78 -2.34
CA ALA A 108 16.34 -19.43 -1.03
C ALA A 108 15.01 -20.16 -0.82
N SER A 109 13.90 -19.51 -1.12
CA SER A 109 12.56 -20.09 -1.03
C SER A 109 12.36 -21.25 -2.03
N GLY A 110 13.04 -21.23 -3.18
CA GLY A 110 13.02 -22.32 -4.17
C GLY A 110 13.58 -23.63 -3.65
N LYS A 111 14.60 -23.57 -2.78
CA LYS A 111 15.26 -24.76 -2.20
C LYS A 111 14.41 -25.48 -1.15
N VAL A 112 13.46 -24.81 -0.54
CA VAL A 112 12.60 -25.36 0.54
C VAL A 112 11.38 -26.11 0.00
N ALA A 113 10.99 -25.89 -1.26
CA ALA A 113 9.79 -26.48 -1.85
C ALA A 113 9.95 -27.97 -2.19
N LYS A 114 9.19 -28.83 -1.52
CA LYS A 114 9.12 -30.28 -1.77
C LYS A 114 7.70 -30.70 -2.18
N GLY A 115 7.58 -31.45 -3.31
CA GLY A 115 6.33 -32.06 -3.78
C GLY A 115 5.64 -31.37 -4.96
N GLY A 116 5.08 -32.16 -5.89
CA GLY A 116 4.55 -31.68 -7.19
C GLY A 116 3.28 -30.80 -7.04
N THR A 117 2.31 -31.20 -6.22
CA THR A 117 1.08 -30.43 -5.98
C THR A 117 1.38 -29.08 -5.32
N TYR A 118 2.31 -29.04 -4.37
CA TYR A 118 2.76 -27.82 -3.72
C TYR A 118 3.44 -26.86 -4.73
N GLN A 119 4.24 -27.40 -5.65
CA GLN A 119 4.88 -26.58 -6.69
C GLN A 119 3.88 -25.93 -7.64
N ALA A 120 2.82 -26.65 -8.03
CA ALA A 120 1.78 -26.08 -8.90
C ALA A 120 1.02 -24.94 -8.20
N MET A 121 0.62 -25.12 -6.94
CA MET A 121 -0.04 -24.09 -6.13
C MET A 121 0.87 -22.87 -5.92
N ARG A 122 2.13 -23.10 -5.62
CA ARG A 122 3.15 -22.06 -5.46
C ARG A 122 3.36 -21.25 -6.73
N LYS A 123 3.46 -21.91 -7.91
CA LYS A 123 3.57 -21.23 -9.20
C LYS A 123 2.38 -20.31 -9.48
N LYS A 124 1.16 -20.81 -9.22
CA LYS A 124 -0.06 -19.99 -9.32
C LYS A 124 -0.02 -18.79 -8.36
N GLY A 125 0.40 -19.01 -7.11
CA GLY A 125 0.56 -17.95 -6.12
C GLY A 125 1.55 -16.87 -6.56
N ILE A 126 2.71 -17.26 -7.13
CA ILE A 126 3.72 -16.32 -7.64
C ILE A 126 3.14 -15.47 -8.78
N ILE A 127 2.42 -16.06 -9.72
CA ILE A 127 1.78 -15.32 -10.82
C ILE A 127 0.80 -14.28 -10.25
N ILE A 128 -0.02 -14.67 -9.28
CA ILE A 128 -0.96 -13.75 -8.61
C ILE A 128 -0.20 -12.66 -7.86
N ALA A 129 0.93 -12.97 -7.20
CA ALA A 129 1.79 -11.97 -6.55
C ALA A 129 2.35 -10.95 -7.53
N VAL A 130 2.79 -11.40 -8.71
CA VAL A 130 3.28 -10.50 -9.77
C VAL A 130 2.17 -9.57 -10.25
N CYS A 131 0.97 -10.10 -10.50
CA CYS A 131 -0.19 -9.27 -10.86
C CYS A 131 -0.53 -8.25 -9.75
N ALA A 132 -0.53 -8.69 -8.50
CA ALA A 132 -0.73 -7.82 -7.34
C ALA A 132 0.33 -6.71 -7.28
N GLY A 133 1.60 -7.06 -7.46
CA GLY A 133 2.72 -6.10 -7.43
C GLY A 133 2.62 -5.05 -8.54
N ILE A 134 2.25 -5.45 -9.75
CA ILE A 134 2.04 -4.52 -10.87
C ILE A 134 0.91 -3.54 -10.54
N LEU A 135 -0.24 -4.01 -10.08
CA LEU A 135 -1.35 -3.14 -9.69
C LEU A 135 -0.95 -2.21 -8.54
N MET A 136 -0.27 -2.74 -7.53
CA MET A 136 0.16 -1.97 -6.36
C MET A 136 1.18 -0.88 -6.73
N ALA A 137 1.96 -1.03 -7.79
CA ALA A 137 2.89 -0.01 -8.25
C ALA A 137 2.19 1.27 -8.71
N PHE A 138 0.97 1.17 -9.20
CA PHE A 138 0.25 2.31 -9.78
C PHE A 138 -0.56 3.14 -8.78
N PHE A 139 -1.06 2.54 -7.68
CA PHE A 139 -2.02 3.24 -6.81
C PHE A 139 -1.50 4.57 -6.27
N TYR A 140 -0.23 4.61 -5.86
CA TYR A 140 0.36 5.78 -5.25
C TYR A 140 0.44 6.96 -6.22
N ARG A 141 0.71 6.68 -7.49
CA ARG A 141 0.70 7.66 -8.57
C ARG A 141 -0.66 8.39 -8.68
N PHE A 142 -1.76 7.62 -8.59
CA PHE A 142 -3.10 8.17 -8.67
C PHE A 142 -3.41 9.10 -7.48
N VAL A 143 -2.99 8.71 -6.29
CA VAL A 143 -3.19 9.53 -5.08
C VAL A 143 -2.27 10.73 -5.08
N ALA A 144 -0.99 10.55 -5.42
CA ALA A 144 -0.01 11.64 -5.49
C ALA A 144 -0.39 12.69 -6.53
N ALA A 145 -0.96 12.29 -7.67
CA ALA A 145 -1.43 13.22 -8.70
C ALA A 145 -2.61 14.09 -8.27
N ALA A 146 -3.35 13.68 -7.24
CA ALA A 146 -4.47 14.44 -6.68
C ALA A 146 -4.03 15.44 -5.60
N MET A 147 -2.78 15.33 -5.10
CA MET A 147 -2.22 16.20 -4.05
C MET A 147 -1.27 17.23 -4.63
N ASP A 148 -1.29 18.44 -4.08
CA ASP A 148 -0.24 19.44 -4.32
C ASP A 148 0.96 19.15 -3.41
N LEU A 149 1.93 18.38 -3.92
CA LEU A 149 3.09 17.94 -3.13
C LEU A 149 4.08 19.09 -2.84
N GLU A 150 4.02 20.19 -3.59
CA GLU A 150 4.88 21.36 -3.37
C GLU A 150 4.31 22.28 -2.29
N ASN A 151 2.98 22.36 -2.18
CA ASN A 151 2.27 23.26 -1.28
C ASN A 151 1.25 22.51 -0.41
N LEU A 152 1.71 21.60 0.45
CA LEU A 152 0.82 20.79 1.28
C LEU A 152 -0.01 21.60 2.30
N GLU A 153 0.48 22.79 2.71
CA GLU A 153 -0.22 23.63 3.69
C GLU A 153 -1.36 24.44 3.05
N THR A 154 -1.12 24.93 1.84
CA THR A 154 -2.10 25.72 1.06
C THR A 154 -2.13 25.22 -0.38
N PRO A 155 -2.70 24.03 -0.63
CA PRO A 155 -2.75 23.48 -1.97
C PRO A 155 -3.43 24.42 -2.95
N THR A 156 -2.99 24.40 -4.20
CA THR A 156 -3.64 25.12 -5.30
C THR A 156 -5.11 24.74 -5.41
N ALA A 157 -5.93 25.62 -5.95
CA ALA A 157 -7.35 25.34 -6.14
C ALA A 157 -7.54 24.09 -7.00
N GLY A 158 -8.47 23.24 -6.62
CA GLY A 158 -8.74 21.95 -7.29
C GLY A 158 -7.88 20.77 -6.80
N MET A 159 -6.76 21.01 -6.12
CA MET A 159 -5.89 19.97 -5.54
C MET A 159 -6.25 19.67 -4.09
N MET A 160 -5.86 18.47 -3.60
CA MET A 160 -6.15 17.98 -2.26
C MET A 160 -4.99 18.17 -1.29
N THR A 161 -5.34 18.31 -0.01
CA THR A 161 -4.41 18.06 1.10
C THR A 161 -4.17 16.55 1.26
N PRO A 162 -3.08 16.12 1.92
CA PRO A 162 -2.85 14.70 2.22
C PRO A 162 -3.99 14.03 3.01
N TYR A 163 -4.70 14.78 3.83
CA TYR A 163 -5.79 14.26 4.67
C TYR A 163 -7.05 13.96 3.87
N SER A 164 -7.48 14.88 3.01
CA SER A 164 -8.62 14.65 2.12
C SER A 164 -8.31 13.61 1.06
N ALA A 165 -7.09 13.58 0.53
CA ALA A 165 -6.64 12.54 -0.39
C ALA A 165 -6.67 11.15 0.28
N LEU A 166 -6.17 11.02 1.52
CA LEU A 166 -6.26 9.78 2.30
C LEU A 166 -7.71 9.35 2.54
N PHE A 167 -8.59 10.29 2.86
CA PHE A 167 -10.00 10.00 3.08
C PHE A 167 -10.67 9.47 1.81
N VAL A 168 -10.51 10.16 0.67
CA VAL A 168 -11.08 9.72 -0.62
C VAL A 168 -10.50 8.38 -1.06
N PHE A 169 -9.21 8.17 -0.87
CA PHE A 169 -8.55 6.89 -1.09
C PHE A 169 -9.15 5.77 -0.22
N ALA A 170 -9.37 6.04 1.08
CA ALA A 170 -10.00 5.08 1.99
C ALA A 170 -11.45 4.76 1.59
N VAL A 171 -12.21 5.75 1.11
CA VAL A 171 -13.55 5.53 0.55
C VAL A 171 -13.48 4.62 -0.69
N GLY A 172 -12.48 4.82 -1.56
CA GLY A 172 -12.23 3.94 -2.71
C GLY A 172 -11.97 2.50 -2.31
N ILE A 173 -11.14 2.28 -1.28
CA ILE A 173 -10.91 0.94 -0.69
C ILE A 173 -12.21 0.37 -0.15
N PHE A 174 -12.93 1.12 0.66
CA PHE A 174 -14.15 0.66 1.33
C PHE A 174 -15.23 0.24 0.33
N VAL A 175 -15.53 1.08 -0.65
CA VAL A 175 -16.56 0.79 -1.67
C VAL A 175 -16.16 -0.41 -2.52
N SER A 176 -14.93 -0.45 -3.02
CA SER A 176 -14.46 -1.55 -3.85
C SER A 176 -14.34 -2.88 -3.10
N ASN A 177 -14.18 -2.82 -1.77
CA ASN A 177 -14.08 -4.02 -0.93
C ASN A 177 -15.33 -4.90 -1.01
N PHE A 178 -16.52 -4.30 -1.04
CA PHE A 178 -17.76 -5.06 -1.21
C PHE A 178 -17.79 -5.84 -2.53
N PHE A 179 -17.27 -5.24 -3.60
CA PHE A 179 -17.22 -5.91 -4.89
C PHE A 179 -16.16 -7.02 -4.93
N PHE A 180 -14.93 -6.69 -4.62
CA PHE A 180 -13.82 -7.64 -4.73
C PHE A 180 -13.89 -8.77 -3.70
N ASN A 181 -14.25 -8.46 -2.44
CA ASN A 181 -14.42 -9.51 -1.44
C ASN A 181 -15.57 -10.45 -1.80
N THR A 182 -16.70 -9.93 -2.28
CA THR A 182 -17.80 -10.79 -2.72
C THR A 182 -17.37 -11.73 -3.84
N LEU A 183 -16.58 -11.26 -4.80
CA LEU A 183 -16.02 -12.10 -5.86
C LEU A 183 -15.15 -13.22 -5.30
N VAL A 184 -14.21 -12.89 -4.39
CA VAL A 184 -13.30 -13.87 -3.81
C VAL A 184 -14.01 -14.82 -2.86
N MET A 185 -15.02 -14.36 -2.11
CA MET A 185 -15.83 -15.23 -1.25
C MET A 185 -16.64 -16.23 -2.06
N LYS A 186 -17.21 -15.82 -3.20
CA LYS A 186 -17.96 -16.72 -4.09
C LYS A 186 -17.07 -17.64 -4.92
N LYS A 187 -15.91 -17.16 -5.36
CA LYS A 187 -14.94 -17.92 -6.18
C LYS A 187 -13.54 -17.79 -5.57
N PRO A 188 -13.27 -18.47 -4.44
CA PRO A 188 -11.99 -18.36 -3.77
C PRO A 188 -10.87 -18.98 -4.63
N PHE A 189 -9.67 -18.42 -4.53
CA PHE A 189 -8.47 -18.99 -5.14
C PHE A 189 -8.07 -20.31 -4.49
N VAL A 190 -8.41 -20.47 -3.19
CA VAL A 190 -8.15 -21.66 -2.36
C VAL A 190 -9.34 -21.88 -1.42
N GLY A 191 -9.69 -23.13 -1.19
CA GLY A 191 -10.74 -23.51 -0.23
C GLY A 191 -12.15 -23.52 -0.83
N LYS A 192 -13.15 -23.51 0.05
CA LYS A 192 -14.57 -23.52 -0.32
C LYS A 192 -15.13 -22.09 -0.31
N PRO A 193 -16.18 -21.80 -1.10
CA PRO A 193 -16.92 -20.56 -1.00
C PRO A 193 -17.39 -20.29 0.44
N ILE A 194 -17.37 -19.03 0.84
CA ILE A 194 -17.74 -18.58 2.20
C ILE A 194 -18.85 -17.55 2.06
N ALA A 195 -19.80 -17.55 3.01
CA ALA A 195 -20.88 -16.55 3.05
C ALA A 195 -20.51 -15.39 4.00
N TYR A 196 -21.17 -14.25 3.83
CA TYR A 196 -21.01 -13.13 4.76
C TYR A 196 -21.44 -13.47 6.20
N SER A 197 -22.42 -14.37 6.37
CA SER A 197 -22.81 -14.89 7.69
C SER A 197 -21.64 -15.49 8.45
N ASP A 198 -20.79 -16.24 7.76
CA ASP A 198 -19.61 -16.89 8.36
C ASP A 198 -18.58 -15.86 8.82
N TYR A 199 -18.46 -14.75 8.08
CA TYR A 199 -17.62 -13.62 8.48
C TYR A 199 -18.14 -12.96 9.76
N PHE A 200 -19.44 -12.64 9.83
CA PHE A 200 -20.03 -11.95 10.98
C PHE A 200 -20.15 -12.85 12.23
N SER A 201 -20.22 -14.18 12.05
CA SER A 201 -20.18 -15.13 13.15
C SER A 201 -18.77 -15.38 13.71
N GLY A 202 -17.76 -14.74 13.12
CA GLY A 202 -16.36 -14.86 13.53
C GLY A 202 -16.08 -14.33 14.93
N ASN A 203 -14.92 -14.72 15.50
CA ASN A 203 -14.54 -14.31 16.85
C ASN A 203 -14.27 -12.79 16.89
N MET A 204 -14.92 -12.08 17.83
CA MET A 204 -14.74 -10.65 18.06
C MET A 204 -13.26 -10.24 18.23
N LYS A 205 -12.44 -11.07 18.89
CA LYS A 205 -10.99 -10.80 19.03
C LYS A 205 -10.30 -10.71 17.67
N THR A 206 -10.67 -11.55 16.70
CA THR A 206 -10.12 -11.51 15.34
C THR A 206 -10.51 -10.23 14.62
N HIS A 207 -11.76 -9.79 14.75
CA HIS A 207 -12.23 -8.52 14.18
C HIS A 207 -11.49 -7.32 14.78
N LEU A 208 -11.31 -7.29 16.10
CA LEU A 208 -10.58 -6.21 16.79
C LEU A 208 -9.10 -6.16 16.36
N VAL A 209 -8.44 -7.30 16.22
CA VAL A 209 -7.06 -7.36 15.71
C VAL A 209 -6.99 -6.85 14.27
N GLY A 210 -7.97 -7.18 13.43
CA GLY A 210 -8.07 -6.66 12.07
C GLY A 210 -8.25 -5.14 12.03
N ILE A 211 -9.13 -4.60 12.87
CA ILE A 211 -9.35 -3.14 13.00
C ILE A 211 -8.07 -2.45 13.48
N LEU A 212 -7.40 -3.00 14.49
CA LEU A 212 -6.14 -2.45 15.00
C LEU A 212 -5.05 -2.44 13.92
N GLY A 213 -4.90 -3.53 13.18
CA GLY A 213 -3.96 -3.61 12.05
C GLY A 213 -4.26 -2.60 10.97
N GLY A 214 -5.53 -2.43 10.60
CA GLY A 214 -5.99 -1.42 9.65
C GLY A 214 -5.71 0.01 10.12
N THR A 215 -5.93 0.29 11.41
CA THR A 215 -5.65 1.61 12.00
C THR A 215 -4.16 1.94 11.97
N ILE A 216 -3.30 1.00 12.36
CA ILE A 216 -1.84 1.17 12.32
C ILE A 216 -1.37 1.42 10.87
N TRP A 217 -1.89 0.66 9.93
CA TRP A 217 -1.57 0.83 8.52
C TRP A 217 -2.04 2.19 7.97
N ALA A 218 -3.25 2.64 8.33
CA ALA A 218 -3.78 3.94 7.92
C ALA A 218 -2.94 5.10 8.45
N LEU A 219 -2.48 5.04 9.71
CA LEU A 219 -1.57 6.03 10.29
C LEU A 219 -0.23 6.07 9.53
N GLY A 220 0.36 4.91 9.22
CA GLY A 220 1.58 4.83 8.43
C GLY A 220 1.41 5.42 7.03
N THR A 221 0.27 5.18 6.39
CA THR A 221 -0.07 5.72 5.06
C THR A 221 -0.25 7.24 5.12
N ALA A 222 -0.92 7.77 6.16
CA ALA A 222 -1.04 9.20 6.39
C ALA A 222 0.34 9.86 6.51
N CYS A 223 1.23 9.30 7.33
CA CYS A 223 2.61 9.78 7.46
C CYS A 223 3.37 9.75 6.12
N SER A 224 3.16 8.71 5.31
CA SER A 224 3.78 8.61 3.98
C SER A 224 3.30 9.72 3.04
N TYR A 225 2.00 10.03 3.02
CA TYR A 225 1.47 11.10 2.16
C TYR A 225 1.95 12.49 2.60
N ILE A 226 2.02 12.74 3.92
CA ILE A 226 2.58 13.98 4.46
C ILE A 226 4.07 14.10 4.11
N ALA A 227 4.83 13.02 4.24
CA ALA A 227 6.26 12.99 3.93
C ALA A 227 6.55 13.21 2.44
N ALA A 228 5.61 12.86 1.55
CA ALA A 228 5.77 13.00 0.11
C ALA A 228 6.02 14.44 -0.34
N GLY A 229 5.48 15.43 0.39
CA GLY A 229 5.72 16.83 0.11
C GLY A 229 7.18 17.28 0.29
N LYS A 230 7.90 16.67 1.25
CA LYS A 230 9.32 17.02 1.51
C LYS A 230 10.29 16.06 0.85
N ALA A 231 9.99 14.77 0.87
CA ALA A 231 10.87 13.73 0.35
C ALA A 231 10.62 13.40 -1.13
N GLY A 232 9.49 13.84 -1.67
CA GLY A 232 9.01 13.43 -2.98
C GLY A 232 8.24 12.12 -2.95
N ALA A 233 7.35 11.94 -3.92
CA ALA A 233 6.47 10.77 -4.01
C ALA A 233 7.26 9.45 -4.14
N ALA A 234 8.34 9.42 -4.92
CA ALA A 234 9.15 8.23 -5.14
C ALA A 234 9.85 7.75 -3.87
N ILE A 235 10.48 8.66 -3.12
CA ILE A 235 11.20 8.34 -1.88
C ILE A 235 10.23 7.92 -0.78
N SER A 236 9.13 8.66 -0.60
CA SER A 236 8.10 8.33 0.39
C SER A 236 7.48 6.97 0.13
N TYR A 237 7.15 6.67 -1.12
CA TYR A 237 6.67 5.36 -1.53
C TYR A 237 7.70 4.24 -1.26
N ALA A 238 8.97 4.47 -1.64
CA ALA A 238 10.04 3.50 -1.43
C ALA A 238 10.23 3.14 0.03
N LEU A 239 10.23 4.13 0.93
CA LEU A 239 10.39 3.92 2.36
C LEU A 239 9.19 3.17 2.96
N GLY A 240 7.96 3.54 2.59
CA GLY A 240 6.74 2.88 3.07
C GLY A 240 6.65 1.41 2.66
N GLN A 241 6.91 1.11 1.39
CA GLN A 241 6.87 -0.27 0.88
C GLN A 241 8.11 -1.08 1.30
N GLY A 242 9.28 -0.45 1.33
CA GLY A 242 10.54 -1.10 1.71
C GLY A 242 10.54 -1.57 3.17
N ALA A 243 10.06 -0.76 4.10
CA ALA A 243 9.93 -1.14 5.50
C ALA A 243 9.00 -2.36 5.67
N THR A 244 7.87 -2.38 4.97
CA THR A 244 6.94 -3.51 4.96
C THR A 244 7.61 -4.78 4.42
N CYS A 245 8.34 -4.68 3.31
CA CYS A 245 9.04 -5.81 2.72
C CYS A 245 10.10 -6.38 3.68
N LEU A 246 10.90 -5.54 4.33
CA LEU A 246 11.94 -5.97 5.27
C LEU A 246 11.37 -6.67 6.50
N LEU A 247 10.29 -6.15 7.08
CA LEU A 247 9.65 -6.75 8.26
C LEU A 247 9.14 -8.16 7.99
N TYR A 248 8.57 -8.41 6.81
CA TYR A 248 8.01 -9.72 6.45
C TYR A 248 9.05 -10.71 5.90
N THR A 249 10.22 -10.26 5.51
CA THR A 249 11.31 -11.14 5.06
C THR A 249 12.27 -11.51 6.19
N SER A 250 12.28 -10.76 7.29
CA SER A 250 13.10 -11.08 8.45
C SER A 250 12.52 -12.26 9.22
N PRO A 251 13.32 -13.31 9.52
CA PRO A 251 12.83 -14.45 10.30
C PRO A 251 12.45 -13.99 11.70
N SER A 252 11.24 -14.33 12.13
CA SER A 252 10.81 -14.05 13.49
C SER A 252 11.53 -14.95 14.51
N PRO A 253 11.66 -14.53 15.79
CA PRO A 253 12.23 -15.41 16.83
C PRO A 253 11.46 -16.73 16.99
N ARG A 254 10.19 -16.80 16.55
CA ARG A 254 9.38 -18.03 16.55
C ARG A 254 9.77 -18.97 15.41
N ASP A 255 10.16 -18.43 14.26
CA ASP A 255 10.58 -19.24 13.10
C ASP A 255 11.95 -19.85 13.35
N MET A 256 12.86 -19.12 14.04
CA MET A 256 14.18 -19.63 14.44
C MET A 256 14.14 -20.72 15.52
N ARG A 257 13.05 -20.82 16.30
CA ARG A 257 12.86 -21.90 17.30
C ARG A 257 12.33 -23.21 16.72
N ARG A 258 11.91 -23.23 15.46
CA ARG A 258 11.35 -24.40 14.77
C ARG A 258 12.30 -25.01 13.73
N SER A 259 13.46 -24.42 13.53
CA SER A 259 14.58 -24.93 12.72
C SER A 259 15.59 -25.65 13.64
#